data_8ed27ff4c5893aedc68a35b7e6d4f657
#
_entry.id   8ed27ff4c5893aedc68a35b7e6d4f657
#
_cell.length_a   1.000
_cell.length_b   1.000
_cell.length_c   1.000
_cell.angle_alpha   90.00
_cell.angle_beta   90.00
_cell.angle_gamma   90.00
#
_symmetry.space_group_name_H-M   'P 1'
#
loop_
_entity.id
_entity.type
_entity.pdbx_description
1 polymer ?
#
loop_
_entity_poly.entity_id
_entity_poly.type
_entity_poly.pdbx_seq_one_letter_code
_entity_poly.pdbx_strand_id
1 'polypeptide(L)'
;MKQLHPVMFVGTGSDVGKSVLAAAFCRIFRQDGYQPAPFKAQNMALNSYATPDGFEIGRAQAVQAEAAGIPCHTDMNPLLLKPQSDHTSQVILHGKPVGNKHAYDYWRRQGDKKTRRQDVTIDYRAEVCTAFDRLSAKYNPIVMEGAGSISEINLRDTDLVNLPMARHAKADVILVGDIDRGGVFASVYGSIALQSPEDRKLIRGIIINKFRGDMRLFDEGRRMLEELCGIPVLGVVPYFKDIHIEEEDSVALAQKSWQLMQGKINVAVVMLQHLSNYTDFDALERDPRVHLFYTNNVDDISKADIIILPGTKSTLSDLYELRRNGCAQAIIKAHREGASVLGICGGYQLMGMEVCDPHHFEGDIDRLPGLGLLPITTTMNGEKRTRQVKCDYGTGYEIHMGETIPFGDAPAKPLTILDDGRSDGYVVSDKCMGTYIHGILDNAAFVDKLLSPFADKIEHVGAAFDYQAFKEQQYDKLAAHVRKYVDIDKIYHILSD
;
A
#
# COMPACT_ATOMS: atom_id res chain seq x y z
N MET A 1 -18.94 11.35 24.25
CA MET A 1 -17.82 10.52 24.74
C MET A 1 -16.71 11.41 25.26
N LYS A 2 -15.85 10.92 26.16
CA LYS A 2 -14.66 11.65 26.63
C LYS A 2 -13.72 11.88 25.45
N GLN A 3 -13.10 13.06 25.37
CA GLN A 3 -12.07 13.33 24.38
C GLN A 3 -10.79 12.56 24.79
N LEU A 4 -10.20 11.86 23.86
CA LEU A 4 -8.96 11.10 24.06
C LEU A 4 -7.79 11.85 23.42
N HIS A 5 -6.61 11.74 24.00
CA HIS A 5 -5.39 12.14 23.32
C HIS A 5 -5.14 11.30 22.07
N PRO A 6 -4.45 11.82 21.05
CA PRO A 6 -3.95 11.01 19.95
C PRO A 6 -3.01 9.91 20.46
N VAL A 7 -3.09 8.72 19.89
CA VAL A 7 -2.15 7.63 20.14
C VAL A 7 -1.21 7.47 18.95
N MET A 8 0.09 7.30 19.22
CA MET A 8 1.08 7.12 18.16
C MET A 8 1.87 5.83 18.31
N PHE A 9 1.81 4.97 17.30
CA PHE A 9 2.62 3.76 17.22
C PHE A 9 3.94 4.06 16.51
N VAL A 10 5.06 3.99 17.27
CA VAL A 10 6.42 4.11 16.72
C VAL A 10 7.14 2.76 16.81
N GLY A 11 8.18 2.54 16.02
CA GLY A 11 8.84 1.25 15.93
C GLY A 11 10.30 1.26 16.38
N THR A 12 10.77 0.08 16.82
CA THR A 12 12.20 -0.20 16.95
C THR A 12 12.88 -0.45 15.61
N GLY A 13 12.10 -0.56 14.52
CA GLY A 13 12.55 -0.81 13.15
C GLY A 13 11.41 -0.71 12.14
N SER A 14 11.74 -0.96 10.86
CA SER A 14 10.76 -1.21 9.82
C SER A 14 10.08 -2.58 10.08
N ASP A 15 8.88 -2.77 9.53
CA ASP A 15 8.09 -4.02 9.56
C ASP A 15 7.78 -4.60 10.95
N VAL A 16 7.95 -3.83 12.03
CA VAL A 16 7.61 -4.31 13.39
C VAL A 16 6.10 -4.45 13.62
N GLY A 17 5.26 -4.01 12.66
CA GLY A 17 3.80 -4.14 12.70
C GLY A 17 3.06 -2.87 13.14
N LYS A 18 3.66 -1.69 13.01
CA LYS A 18 3.01 -0.38 13.31
C LYS A 18 1.70 -0.20 12.57
N SER A 19 1.70 -0.41 11.25
CA SER A 19 0.54 -0.20 10.37
C SER A 19 -0.63 -1.11 10.73
N VAL A 20 -0.33 -2.38 11.05
CA VAL A 20 -1.33 -3.36 11.45
C VAL A 20 -1.93 -3.01 12.81
N LEU A 21 -1.11 -2.58 13.79
CA LEU A 21 -1.61 -2.11 15.07
C LEU A 21 -2.43 -0.83 14.93
N ALA A 22 -2.02 0.11 14.08
CA ALA A 22 -2.80 1.30 13.80
C ALA A 22 -4.18 0.95 13.21
N ALA A 23 -4.25 0.02 12.25
CA ALA A 23 -5.51 -0.47 11.71
C ALA A 23 -6.38 -1.16 12.80
N ALA A 24 -5.76 -1.98 13.66
CA ALA A 24 -6.44 -2.59 14.79
C ALA A 24 -7.08 -1.56 15.72
N PHE A 25 -6.31 -0.51 16.10
CA PHE A 25 -6.81 0.53 16.99
C PHE A 25 -7.85 1.44 16.33
N CYS A 26 -7.75 1.71 15.04
CA CYS A 26 -8.83 2.35 14.29
C CYS A 26 -10.13 1.53 14.42
N ARG A 27 -10.05 0.20 14.24
CA ARG A 27 -11.23 -0.68 14.37
C ARG A 27 -11.73 -0.76 15.82
N ILE A 28 -10.83 -0.89 16.81
CA ILE A 28 -11.17 -0.95 18.23
C ILE A 28 -11.93 0.31 18.66
N PHE A 29 -11.39 1.50 18.38
CA PHE A 29 -12.07 2.75 18.76
C PHE A 29 -13.40 2.93 18.07
N ARG A 30 -13.52 2.51 16.77
CA ARG A 30 -14.82 2.49 16.09
C ARG A 30 -15.83 1.59 16.79
N GLN A 31 -15.44 0.35 17.14
CA GLN A 31 -16.29 -0.61 17.85
C GLN A 31 -16.74 -0.09 19.22
N ASP A 32 -15.89 0.69 19.89
CA ASP A 32 -16.20 1.31 21.19
C ASP A 32 -16.98 2.63 21.06
N GLY A 33 -17.40 2.96 19.81
CA GLY A 33 -18.31 4.06 19.50
C GLY A 33 -17.62 5.41 19.28
N TYR A 34 -16.29 5.49 19.25
CA TYR A 34 -15.54 6.70 18.85
C TYR A 34 -15.59 6.90 17.32
N GLN A 35 -15.14 8.06 16.88
CA GLN A 35 -14.91 8.38 15.45
C GLN A 35 -13.41 8.57 15.20
N PRO A 36 -12.64 7.48 15.15
CA PRO A 36 -11.20 7.57 14.96
C PRO A 36 -10.86 7.94 13.53
N ALA A 37 -9.66 8.53 13.35
CA ALA A 37 -9.05 8.66 12.04
C ALA A 37 -7.57 8.27 12.09
N PRO A 38 -7.01 7.60 11.06
CA PRO A 38 -5.59 7.35 10.97
C PRO A 38 -4.82 8.61 10.57
N PHE A 39 -3.53 8.67 10.94
CA PHE A 39 -2.62 9.72 10.50
C PHE A 39 -1.18 9.21 10.38
N LYS A 40 -0.59 9.41 9.21
CA LYS A 40 0.85 9.21 8.99
C LYS A 40 1.42 10.43 8.27
N ALA A 41 2.23 11.19 8.96
CA ALA A 41 2.75 12.48 8.49
C ALA A 41 3.41 12.41 7.11
N GLN A 42 4.27 11.40 6.93
CA GLN A 42 4.91 11.07 5.66
C GLN A 42 4.91 9.56 5.47
N ASN A 43 4.56 9.11 4.27
CA ASN A 43 4.68 7.74 3.86
C ASN A 43 5.61 7.59 2.66
N MET A 44 6.27 6.44 2.53
CA MET A 44 7.06 6.08 1.36
C MET A 44 6.55 4.74 0.84
N ALA A 45 5.77 4.76 -0.24
CA ALA A 45 5.17 3.56 -0.81
C ALA A 45 4.87 3.72 -2.30
N LEU A 46 4.93 2.63 -3.04
CA LEU A 46 4.45 2.55 -4.43
C LEU A 46 2.94 2.29 -4.49
N ASN A 47 2.38 1.67 -3.43
CA ASN A 47 0.95 1.41 -3.33
C ASN A 47 0.21 2.65 -2.86
N SER A 48 -0.78 3.06 -3.63
CA SER A 48 -1.61 4.22 -3.34
C SER A 48 -3.07 3.97 -3.70
N TYR A 49 -3.93 4.85 -3.22
CA TYR A 49 -5.37 4.80 -3.41
C TYR A 49 -5.91 6.19 -3.76
N ALA A 50 -7.04 6.24 -4.44
CA ALA A 50 -7.73 7.50 -4.73
C ALA A 50 -8.72 7.85 -3.62
N THR A 51 -8.66 9.07 -3.09
CA THR A 51 -9.69 9.58 -2.18
C THR A 51 -11.00 9.86 -2.92
N PRO A 52 -12.16 9.97 -2.22
CA PRO A 52 -13.42 10.36 -2.86
C PRO A 52 -13.33 11.70 -3.62
N ASP A 53 -12.49 12.61 -3.16
CA ASP A 53 -12.28 13.94 -3.78
C ASP A 53 -11.30 13.90 -4.97
N GLY A 54 -10.83 12.72 -5.38
CA GLY A 54 -9.95 12.55 -6.54
C GLY A 54 -8.48 12.90 -6.29
N PHE A 55 -8.00 12.71 -5.07
CA PHE A 55 -6.61 12.91 -4.68
C PHE A 55 -5.93 11.59 -4.32
N GLU A 56 -4.62 11.56 -4.31
CA GLU A 56 -3.83 10.37 -4.00
C GLU A 56 -3.47 10.28 -2.52
N ILE A 57 -3.57 9.06 -1.94
CA ILE A 57 -3.19 8.74 -0.56
C ILE A 57 -2.45 7.41 -0.53
N GLY A 58 -1.57 7.20 0.45
CA GLY A 58 -0.92 5.91 0.69
C GLY A 58 -1.94 4.80 1.00
N ARG A 59 -1.72 3.59 0.46
CA ARG A 59 -2.68 2.47 0.63
C ARG A 59 -2.88 2.10 2.09
N ALA A 60 -1.82 2.08 2.90
CA ALA A 60 -1.94 1.74 4.32
C ALA A 60 -2.93 2.67 5.06
N GLN A 61 -2.92 3.98 4.78
CA GLN A 61 -3.83 4.91 5.43
C GLN A 61 -5.26 4.79 4.90
N ALA A 62 -5.45 4.38 3.63
CA ALA A 62 -6.77 4.03 3.11
C ALA A 62 -7.33 2.79 3.83
N VAL A 63 -6.53 1.74 4.03
CA VAL A 63 -6.88 0.53 4.81
C VAL A 63 -7.24 0.88 6.26
N GLN A 64 -6.46 1.74 6.91
CA GLN A 64 -6.72 2.19 8.28
C GLN A 64 -8.02 3.02 8.37
N ALA A 65 -8.32 3.83 7.34
CA ALA A 65 -9.59 4.56 7.24
C ALA A 65 -10.78 3.61 7.03
N GLU A 66 -10.62 2.58 6.19
CA GLU A 66 -11.62 1.51 6.03
C GLU A 66 -11.88 0.81 7.38
N ALA A 67 -10.84 0.45 8.13
CA ALA A 67 -10.97 -0.14 9.46
C ALA A 67 -11.70 0.81 10.45
N ALA A 68 -11.44 2.13 10.36
CA ALA A 68 -12.14 3.16 11.11
C ALA A 68 -13.60 3.36 10.64
N GLY A 69 -13.98 2.86 9.46
CA GLY A 69 -15.30 3.02 8.86
C GLY A 69 -15.58 4.43 8.35
N ILE A 70 -14.55 5.12 7.90
CA ILE A 70 -14.64 6.48 7.35
C ILE A 70 -14.00 6.53 5.96
N PRO A 71 -14.45 7.42 5.07
CA PRO A 71 -13.77 7.64 3.80
C PRO A 71 -12.36 8.18 4.05
N CYS A 72 -11.40 7.74 3.24
CA CYS A 72 -10.04 8.24 3.31
C CYS A 72 -9.94 9.68 2.80
N HIS A 73 -9.01 10.46 3.38
CA HIS A 73 -8.78 11.87 3.05
C HIS A 73 -7.28 12.16 3.06
N THR A 74 -6.82 13.11 2.25
CA THR A 74 -5.39 13.45 2.14
C THR A 74 -4.76 13.95 3.43
N ASP A 75 -5.52 14.52 4.35
CA ASP A 75 -5.03 14.90 5.67
C ASP A 75 -4.56 13.70 6.50
N MET A 76 -5.00 12.47 6.19
CA MET A 76 -4.54 11.24 6.86
C MET A 76 -3.11 10.85 6.46
N ASN A 77 -2.69 11.26 5.25
CA ASN A 77 -1.31 11.09 4.75
C ASN A 77 -0.96 12.28 3.85
N PRO A 78 -0.63 13.45 4.43
CA PRO A 78 -0.42 14.68 3.68
C PRO A 78 0.80 14.64 2.77
N LEU A 79 1.80 13.80 3.08
CA LEU A 79 3.05 13.69 2.33
C LEU A 79 3.31 12.23 1.95
N LEU A 80 3.28 11.94 0.64
CA LEU A 80 3.58 10.62 0.10
C LEU A 80 4.77 10.70 -0.85
N LEU A 81 5.77 9.87 -0.62
CA LEU A 81 6.95 9.72 -1.47
C LEU A 81 6.81 8.42 -2.28
N LYS A 82 6.90 8.52 -3.61
CA LYS A 82 6.89 7.36 -4.51
C LYS A 82 8.27 7.19 -5.15
N PRO A 83 9.06 6.21 -4.71
CA PRO A 83 10.36 5.93 -5.32
C PRO A 83 10.24 5.70 -6.84
N GLN A 84 11.11 6.34 -7.61
CA GLN A 84 11.23 6.16 -9.07
C GLN A 84 12.58 5.50 -9.43
N SER A 85 13.60 5.75 -8.62
CA SER A 85 14.94 5.15 -8.72
C SER A 85 15.57 5.12 -7.32
N ASP A 86 16.79 4.57 -7.22
CA ASP A 86 17.55 4.52 -5.95
C ASP A 86 17.76 5.91 -5.31
N HIS A 87 17.67 6.97 -6.09
CA HIS A 87 17.99 8.33 -5.62
C HIS A 87 16.89 9.35 -5.81
N THR A 88 15.80 9.02 -6.49
CA THR A 88 14.74 9.96 -6.85
C THR A 88 13.39 9.45 -6.46
N SER A 89 12.58 10.32 -5.82
CA SER A 89 11.18 10.04 -5.51
C SER A 89 10.27 11.15 -6.04
N GLN A 90 9.11 10.76 -6.54
CA GLN A 90 8.01 11.69 -6.78
C GLN A 90 7.41 12.09 -5.43
N VAL A 91 7.33 13.39 -5.19
CA VAL A 91 6.70 13.95 -3.98
C VAL A 91 5.26 14.30 -4.27
N ILE A 92 4.37 13.75 -3.45
CA ILE A 92 2.92 14.02 -3.49
C ILE A 92 2.56 14.73 -2.17
N LEU A 93 2.08 15.95 -2.27
CA LEU A 93 1.64 16.77 -1.15
C LEU A 93 0.14 17.01 -1.24
N HIS A 94 -0.59 16.69 -0.16
CA HIS A 94 -2.06 16.75 -0.12
C HIS A 94 -2.72 16.08 -1.35
N GLY A 95 -2.14 14.92 -1.74
CA GLY A 95 -2.63 14.12 -2.85
C GLY A 95 -2.30 14.63 -4.25
N LYS A 96 -1.50 15.70 -4.38
CA LYS A 96 -1.08 16.27 -5.67
C LYS A 96 0.44 16.13 -5.85
N PRO A 97 0.91 15.73 -7.05
CA PRO A 97 2.33 15.70 -7.33
C PRO A 97 2.90 17.13 -7.35
N VAL A 98 3.98 17.36 -6.60
CA VAL A 98 4.68 18.65 -6.53
C VAL A 98 6.09 18.59 -7.14
N GLY A 99 6.39 17.50 -7.82
CA GLY A 99 7.62 17.27 -8.57
C GLY A 99 8.45 16.11 -8.06
N ASN A 100 9.54 15.83 -8.77
CA ASN A 100 10.50 14.81 -8.41
C ASN A 100 11.63 15.44 -7.58
N LYS A 101 12.05 14.75 -6.53
CA LYS A 101 13.13 15.21 -5.64
C LYS A 101 14.20 14.14 -5.51
N HIS A 102 15.46 14.56 -5.61
CA HIS A 102 16.57 13.71 -5.24
C HIS A 102 16.58 13.53 -3.71
N ALA A 103 16.79 12.31 -3.24
CA ALA A 103 16.74 11.98 -1.80
C ALA A 103 17.66 12.89 -0.96
N TYR A 104 18.90 13.11 -1.41
CA TYR A 104 19.85 13.97 -0.75
C TYR A 104 19.38 15.42 -0.61
N ASP A 105 18.77 16.00 -1.64
CA ASP A 105 18.26 17.37 -1.62
C ASP A 105 17.00 17.50 -0.76
N TYR A 106 16.17 16.46 -0.77
CA TYR A 106 14.96 16.40 0.06
C TYR A 106 15.31 16.46 1.54
N TRP A 107 16.23 15.61 2.01
CA TRP A 107 16.64 15.52 3.40
C TRP A 107 17.47 16.72 3.86
N ARG A 108 18.40 17.21 3.04
CA ARG A 108 19.30 18.32 3.41
C ARG A 108 18.59 19.67 3.53
N ARG A 109 17.58 19.95 2.70
CA ARG A 109 16.86 21.24 2.71
C ARG A 109 15.96 21.43 3.91
N GLN A 110 15.56 20.38 4.59
CA GLN A 110 14.75 20.47 5.81
C GLN A 110 15.58 20.96 7.02
N GLY A 111 16.90 20.74 7.03
CA GLY A 111 17.81 21.16 8.11
C GLY A 111 18.52 22.50 7.89
N ASP A 112 18.64 23.01 6.67
CA ASP A 112 19.48 24.16 6.35
C ASP A 112 18.68 25.43 6.05
N LYS A 113 18.52 26.30 7.10
CA LYS A 113 17.87 27.61 6.98
C LYS A 113 18.62 28.64 6.10
N LYS A 114 19.80 28.30 5.56
CA LYS A 114 20.70 29.25 4.88
C LYS A 114 20.71 29.19 3.35
N THR A 115 20.12 28.21 2.73
CA THR A 115 20.09 28.11 1.25
C THR A 115 18.74 28.50 0.67
N ARG A 116 18.40 29.80 0.78
CA ARG A 116 17.30 30.40 0.01
C ARG A 116 17.80 30.69 -1.41
N ARG A 117 17.50 29.86 -2.38
CA ARG A 117 17.37 30.24 -3.79
C ARG A 117 15.88 30.45 -4.10
N GLN A 118 15.60 31.36 -5.03
CA GLN A 118 14.35 32.04 -5.32
C GLN A 118 13.14 31.20 -5.80
N ASP A 119 13.05 29.90 -5.47
CA ASP A 119 11.86 29.09 -5.73
C ASP A 119 11.07 28.92 -4.43
N VAL A 120 9.75 29.01 -4.52
CA VAL A 120 8.80 28.87 -3.42
C VAL A 120 9.14 27.58 -2.64
N THR A 121 9.79 27.74 -1.50
CA THR A 121 10.21 26.60 -0.68
C THR A 121 9.00 26.16 0.12
N ILE A 122 8.40 25.01 -0.24
CA ILE A 122 7.32 24.40 0.54
C ILE A 122 7.88 24.02 1.91
N ASP A 123 7.26 24.50 2.98
CA ASP A 123 7.51 24.06 4.34
C ASP A 123 6.67 22.79 4.64
N TYR A 124 7.24 21.63 4.31
CA TYR A 124 6.55 20.34 4.51
C TYR A 124 6.13 20.10 5.96
N ARG A 125 6.89 20.61 6.94
CA ARG A 125 6.53 20.49 8.36
C ARG A 125 5.27 21.27 8.67
N ALA A 126 5.18 22.51 8.22
CA ALA A 126 3.99 23.33 8.41
C ALA A 126 2.75 22.71 7.73
N GLU A 127 2.91 22.18 6.50
CA GLU A 127 1.84 21.52 5.77
C GLU A 127 1.32 20.29 6.50
N VAL A 128 2.23 19.44 6.98
CA VAL A 128 1.89 18.22 7.73
C VAL A 128 1.21 18.54 9.07
N CYS A 129 1.72 19.51 9.83
CA CYS A 129 1.09 19.95 11.08
C CYS A 129 -0.31 20.50 10.84
N THR A 130 -0.49 21.33 9.81
CA THR A 130 -1.80 21.89 9.44
C THR A 130 -2.80 20.81 9.04
N ALA A 131 -2.36 19.77 8.32
CA ALA A 131 -3.19 18.62 7.99
C ALA A 131 -3.67 17.87 9.24
N PHE A 132 -2.76 17.62 10.18
CA PHE A 132 -3.10 17.00 11.45
C PHE A 132 -4.12 17.83 12.24
N ASP A 133 -3.92 19.15 12.34
CA ASP A 133 -4.81 20.05 13.06
C ASP A 133 -6.23 20.05 12.46
N ARG A 134 -6.34 20.03 11.12
CA ARG A 134 -7.64 19.89 10.44
C ARG A 134 -8.30 18.55 10.72
N LEU A 135 -7.51 17.46 10.73
CA LEU A 135 -8.03 16.11 10.95
C LEU A 135 -8.50 15.93 12.40
N SER A 136 -7.68 16.38 13.37
CA SER A 136 -7.99 16.27 14.81
C SER A 136 -9.19 17.12 15.25
N ALA A 137 -9.51 18.19 14.50
CA ALA A 137 -10.72 18.97 14.73
C ALA A 137 -12.02 18.22 14.36
N LYS A 138 -11.93 17.15 13.54
CA LYS A 138 -13.11 16.40 13.04
C LYS A 138 -13.26 15.04 13.69
N TYR A 139 -12.16 14.38 14.06
CA TYR A 139 -12.11 12.99 14.50
C TYR A 139 -11.46 12.84 15.86
N ASN A 140 -11.91 11.87 16.64
CA ASN A 140 -11.35 11.55 17.95
C ASN A 140 -11.54 10.06 18.30
N PRO A 141 -10.45 9.39 18.72
CA PRO A 141 -9.05 9.83 18.73
C PRO A 141 -8.39 9.77 17.35
N ILE A 142 -7.23 10.44 17.20
CA ILE A 142 -6.37 10.23 16.05
C ILE A 142 -5.41 9.07 16.34
N VAL A 143 -5.36 8.09 15.46
CA VAL A 143 -4.45 6.96 15.50
C VAL A 143 -3.26 7.24 14.57
N MET A 144 -2.12 7.55 15.15
CA MET A 144 -0.93 7.98 14.42
C MET A 144 0.05 6.83 14.22
N GLU A 145 0.75 6.85 13.10
CA GLU A 145 1.78 5.88 12.75
C GLU A 145 3.11 6.58 12.45
N GLY A 146 4.19 6.12 13.08
CA GLY A 146 5.55 6.51 12.77
C GLY A 146 6.12 5.79 11.54
N ALA A 147 7.32 6.18 11.11
CA ALA A 147 8.04 5.55 10.03
C ALA A 147 9.40 5.02 10.50
N GLY A 148 9.82 3.85 9.96
CA GLY A 148 11.10 3.23 10.29
C GLY A 148 11.30 3.00 11.78
N SER A 149 12.49 3.37 12.27
CA SER A 149 12.89 3.28 13.68
C SER A 149 13.08 4.67 14.29
N ILE A 150 12.62 4.86 15.54
CA ILE A 150 12.98 6.05 16.32
C ILE A 150 14.44 6.06 16.77
N SER A 151 15.17 4.96 16.55
CA SER A 151 16.60 4.83 16.91
C SER A 151 17.55 5.46 15.89
N GLU A 152 17.05 5.91 14.72
CA GLU A 152 17.85 6.54 13.67
C GLU A 152 18.14 8.01 14.02
N ILE A 153 18.95 8.21 15.06
CA ILE A 153 19.23 9.55 15.63
C ILE A 153 19.96 10.49 14.66
N ASN A 154 20.62 9.95 13.63
CA ASN A 154 21.22 10.69 12.52
C ASN A 154 20.19 11.41 11.64
N LEU A 155 18.93 10.97 11.65
CA LEU A 155 17.83 11.57 10.89
C LEU A 155 16.93 12.49 11.74
N ARG A 156 17.22 12.65 13.03
CA ARG A 156 16.37 13.37 14.00
C ARG A 156 15.99 14.79 13.57
N ASP A 157 16.95 15.54 13.04
CA ASP A 157 16.73 16.94 12.66
C ASP A 157 15.81 17.11 11.45
N THR A 158 15.69 16.05 10.65
CA THR A 158 14.87 16.00 9.44
C THR A 158 13.60 15.16 9.60
N ASP A 159 13.44 14.50 10.74
CA ASP A 159 12.26 13.68 11.04
C ASP A 159 10.98 14.54 11.11
N LEU A 160 10.03 14.23 10.26
CA LEU A 160 8.69 14.82 10.22
C LEU A 160 7.63 13.89 10.80
N VAL A 161 7.97 12.63 11.04
CA VAL A 161 6.97 11.56 11.19
C VAL A 161 6.86 11.07 12.62
N ASN A 162 7.98 10.87 13.30
CA ASN A 162 7.99 10.21 14.60
C ASN A 162 7.79 11.22 15.77
N LEU A 163 8.74 11.29 16.69
CA LEU A 163 8.60 12.06 17.93
C LEU A 163 8.37 13.58 17.74
N PRO A 164 8.92 14.24 16.70
CA PRO A 164 8.57 15.64 16.42
C PRO A 164 7.08 15.83 16.12
N MET A 165 6.46 14.88 15.41
CA MET A 165 5.02 14.93 15.14
C MET A 165 4.20 14.56 16.38
N ALA A 166 4.67 13.60 17.18
CA ALA A 166 4.04 13.27 18.47
C ALA A 166 3.99 14.48 19.41
N ARG A 167 5.06 15.29 19.45
CA ARG A 167 5.08 16.55 20.24
C ARG A 167 4.05 17.56 19.74
N HIS A 168 3.96 17.77 18.41
CA HIS A 168 2.97 18.68 17.84
C HIS A 168 1.54 18.22 18.18
N ALA A 169 1.28 16.95 18.01
CA ALA A 169 -0.03 16.32 18.25
C ALA A 169 -0.38 16.17 19.74
N LYS A 170 0.59 16.36 20.65
CA LYS A 170 0.48 15.98 22.07
C LYS A 170 0.02 14.53 22.23
N ALA A 171 0.58 13.65 21.41
CA ALA A 171 0.21 12.25 21.35
C ALA A 171 0.92 11.44 22.44
N ASP A 172 0.20 10.47 23.00
CA ASP A 172 0.81 9.41 23.80
C ASP A 172 1.42 8.34 22.88
N VAL A 173 2.71 8.07 23.08
CA VAL A 173 3.49 7.22 22.19
C VAL A 173 3.56 5.79 22.72
N ILE A 174 3.30 4.81 21.87
CA ILE A 174 3.47 3.39 22.16
C ILE A 174 4.59 2.85 21.25
N LEU A 175 5.65 2.33 21.87
CA LEU A 175 6.77 1.73 21.16
C LEU A 175 6.46 0.27 20.81
N VAL A 176 6.59 -0.08 19.55
CA VAL A 176 6.39 -1.45 19.02
C VAL A 176 7.74 -2.11 18.77
N GLY A 177 7.98 -3.25 19.42
CA GLY A 177 9.17 -4.08 19.22
C GLY A 177 8.81 -5.39 18.54
N ASP A 178 9.60 -5.85 17.57
CA ASP A 178 9.49 -7.13 16.90
C ASP A 178 10.37 -8.17 17.61
N ILE A 179 9.76 -9.25 18.13
CA ILE A 179 10.49 -10.31 18.81
C ILE A 179 10.92 -11.45 17.87
N ASP A 180 10.28 -11.59 16.71
CA ASP A 180 10.52 -12.68 15.76
C ASP A 180 11.95 -12.66 15.18
N ARG A 181 12.52 -11.47 15.03
CA ARG A 181 13.89 -11.26 14.52
C ARG A 181 14.99 -11.46 15.59
N GLY A 182 14.62 -11.60 16.86
CA GLY A 182 15.56 -11.65 17.99
C GLY A 182 16.05 -10.28 18.44
N GLY A 183 16.73 -10.22 19.59
CA GLY A 183 17.33 -8.99 20.12
C GLY A 183 16.34 -7.95 20.64
N VAL A 184 15.11 -8.32 20.96
CA VAL A 184 14.04 -7.38 21.36
C VAL A 184 14.41 -6.51 22.57
N PHE A 185 15.15 -7.04 23.55
CA PHE A 185 15.61 -6.27 24.72
C PHE A 185 16.52 -5.12 24.30
N ALA A 186 17.51 -5.39 23.47
CA ALA A 186 18.45 -4.38 22.98
C ALA A 186 17.74 -3.35 22.11
N SER A 187 16.86 -3.76 21.21
CA SER A 187 16.15 -2.86 20.30
C SER A 187 15.17 -1.96 21.04
N VAL A 188 14.41 -2.47 22.02
CA VAL A 188 13.46 -1.69 22.82
C VAL A 188 14.22 -0.72 23.72
N TYR A 189 15.15 -1.23 24.53
CA TYR A 189 15.95 -0.40 25.45
C TYR A 189 16.75 0.66 24.69
N GLY A 190 17.44 0.27 23.62
CA GLY A 190 18.22 1.18 22.80
C GLY A 190 17.37 2.29 22.18
N SER A 191 16.18 1.93 21.65
CA SER A 191 15.26 2.89 21.06
C SER A 191 14.82 3.95 22.08
N ILE A 192 14.59 3.58 23.33
CA ILE A 192 14.21 4.51 24.41
C ILE A 192 15.43 5.30 24.89
N ALA A 193 16.55 4.62 25.14
CA ALA A 193 17.75 5.22 25.74
C ALA A 193 18.40 6.29 24.85
N LEU A 194 18.28 6.14 23.52
CA LEU A 194 18.80 7.10 22.54
C LEU A 194 17.97 8.38 22.43
N GLN A 195 16.75 8.42 22.99
CA GLN A 195 15.91 9.62 22.92
C GLN A 195 16.32 10.67 23.95
N SER A 196 15.97 11.94 23.66
CA SER A 196 16.12 13.02 24.65
C SER A 196 15.24 12.77 25.87
N PRO A 197 15.56 13.34 27.06
CA PRO A 197 14.68 13.19 28.22
C PRO A 197 13.25 13.65 27.99
N GLU A 198 13.05 14.68 27.15
CA GLU A 198 11.73 15.22 26.78
C GLU A 198 10.97 14.20 25.92
N ASP A 199 11.64 13.61 24.93
CA ASP A 199 11.04 12.62 24.01
C ASP A 199 10.70 11.31 24.72
N ARG A 200 11.55 10.88 25.67
CA ARG A 200 11.27 9.68 26.48
C ARG A 200 9.95 9.79 27.26
N LYS A 201 9.59 10.98 27.72
CA LYS A 201 8.34 11.21 28.46
C LYS A 201 7.09 10.98 27.62
N LEU A 202 7.20 11.10 26.29
CA LEU A 202 6.09 10.81 25.39
C LEU A 202 5.81 9.31 25.28
N ILE A 203 6.83 8.44 25.52
CA ILE A 203 6.69 6.99 25.39
C ILE A 203 6.01 6.46 26.65
N ARG A 204 4.73 6.12 26.54
CA ARG A 204 3.85 5.73 27.65
C ARG A 204 3.68 4.22 27.77
N GLY A 205 4.07 3.45 26.76
CA GLY A 205 3.92 2.01 26.76
C GLY A 205 4.73 1.31 25.67
N ILE A 206 4.90 0.03 25.84
CA ILE A 206 5.59 -0.88 24.93
C ILE A 206 4.63 -1.99 24.52
N ILE A 207 4.59 -2.32 23.23
CA ILE A 207 3.96 -3.53 22.71
C ILE A 207 5.03 -4.40 22.05
N ILE A 208 5.14 -5.64 22.49
CA ILE A 208 5.98 -6.64 21.85
C ILE A 208 5.13 -7.39 20.84
N ASN A 209 5.52 -7.36 19.59
CA ASN A 209 4.74 -7.91 18.48
C ASN A 209 5.43 -9.13 17.86
N LYS A 210 4.66 -9.91 17.09
CA LYS A 210 5.09 -11.10 16.34
C LYS A 210 5.65 -12.22 17.22
N PHE A 211 5.12 -12.37 18.43
CA PHE A 211 5.55 -13.44 19.32
C PHE A 211 5.19 -14.82 18.75
N ARG A 212 6.14 -15.77 18.83
CA ARG A 212 5.92 -17.17 18.45
C ARG A 212 6.25 -18.10 19.62
N GLY A 213 5.40 -19.07 19.83
CA GLY A 213 5.56 -20.08 20.89
C GLY A 213 4.65 -19.86 22.09
N ASP A 214 5.05 -20.45 23.23
CA ASP A 214 4.28 -20.37 24.47
C ASP A 214 4.50 -19.02 25.17
N MET A 215 3.42 -18.25 25.28
CA MET A 215 3.44 -16.91 25.89
C MET A 215 4.02 -16.89 27.31
N ARG A 216 3.81 -17.97 28.09
CA ARG A 216 4.31 -18.09 29.48
C ARG A 216 5.83 -18.00 29.57
N LEU A 217 6.53 -18.36 28.49
CA LEU A 217 8.00 -18.28 28.43
C LEU A 217 8.53 -16.84 28.40
N PHE A 218 7.66 -15.86 28.11
CA PHE A 218 8.05 -14.46 28.04
C PHE A 218 7.52 -13.62 29.23
N ASP A 219 6.85 -14.20 30.20
CA ASP A 219 6.32 -13.46 31.37
C ASP A 219 7.43 -12.80 32.18
N GLU A 220 8.56 -13.49 32.38
CA GLU A 220 9.74 -12.91 33.03
C GLU A 220 10.39 -11.85 32.13
N GLY A 221 10.50 -12.11 30.83
CA GLY A 221 11.04 -11.16 29.86
C GLY A 221 10.24 -9.85 29.83
N ARG A 222 8.91 -9.92 29.95
CA ARG A 222 8.04 -8.76 30.09
C ARG A 222 8.43 -7.91 31.31
N ARG A 223 8.55 -8.53 32.49
CA ARG A 223 8.94 -7.84 33.74
C ARG A 223 10.33 -7.22 33.63
N MET A 224 11.29 -7.95 33.06
CA MET A 224 12.64 -7.44 32.85
C MET A 224 12.66 -6.20 31.93
N LEU A 225 11.84 -6.17 30.86
CA LEU A 225 11.71 -4.99 30.01
C LEU A 225 11.11 -3.80 30.75
N GLU A 226 10.07 -4.02 31.55
CA GLU A 226 9.44 -2.97 32.37
C GLU A 226 10.43 -2.37 33.38
N GLU A 227 11.20 -3.23 34.06
CA GLU A 227 12.24 -2.79 35.01
C GLU A 227 13.37 -2.03 34.32
N LEU A 228 13.85 -2.55 33.17
CA LEU A 228 14.95 -1.95 32.42
C LEU A 228 14.59 -0.60 31.82
N CYS A 229 13.36 -0.46 31.30
CA CYS A 229 12.92 0.72 30.58
C CYS A 229 12.18 1.73 31.47
N GLY A 230 11.64 1.33 32.62
CA GLY A 230 10.77 2.14 33.46
C GLY A 230 9.42 2.47 32.79
N ILE A 231 9.02 1.68 31.78
CA ILE A 231 7.82 1.89 30.96
C ILE A 231 7.03 0.57 30.90
N PRO A 232 5.69 0.59 31.08
CA PRO A 232 4.90 -0.62 31.10
C PRO A 232 4.87 -1.32 29.72
N VAL A 233 4.92 -2.64 29.72
CA VAL A 233 4.62 -3.48 28.55
C VAL A 233 3.11 -3.71 28.52
N LEU A 234 2.43 -3.03 27.62
CA LEU A 234 0.97 -3.04 27.46
C LEU A 234 0.44 -4.33 26.86
N GLY A 235 1.30 -5.07 26.16
CA GLY A 235 0.92 -6.35 25.58
C GLY A 235 2.05 -7.06 24.86
N VAL A 236 1.85 -8.38 24.71
CA VAL A 236 2.68 -9.24 23.88
C VAL A 236 1.75 -9.90 22.87
N VAL A 237 1.85 -9.48 21.61
CA VAL A 237 0.92 -9.88 20.55
C VAL A 237 1.51 -11.05 19.77
N PRO A 238 0.85 -12.23 19.78
CA PRO A 238 1.28 -13.36 18.99
C PRO A 238 1.20 -13.09 17.48
N TYR A 239 2.11 -13.73 16.74
CA TYR A 239 2.03 -13.74 15.28
C TYR A 239 0.71 -14.42 14.85
N PHE A 240 -0.06 -13.76 14.03
CA PHE A 240 -1.30 -14.30 13.47
C PHE A 240 -1.09 -14.79 12.03
N LYS A 241 -1.74 -15.90 11.69
CA LYS A 241 -1.67 -16.50 10.35
C LYS A 241 -2.98 -16.38 9.57
N ASP A 242 -4.09 -16.23 10.31
CA ASP A 242 -5.45 -16.30 9.76
C ASP A 242 -6.14 -14.93 9.68
N ILE A 243 -5.37 -13.85 9.83
CA ILE A 243 -5.83 -12.47 9.70
C ILE A 243 -5.05 -11.86 8.54
N HIS A 244 -5.80 -11.36 7.56
CA HIS A 244 -5.24 -10.84 6.33
C HIS A 244 -5.59 -9.35 6.23
N ILE A 245 -4.59 -8.52 6.40
CA ILE A 245 -4.66 -7.08 6.18
C ILE A 245 -3.77 -6.78 4.98
N GLU A 246 -4.22 -5.94 4.08
CA GLU A 246 -3.44 -5.53 2.92
C GLU A 246 -2.10 -4.95 3.37
N GLU A 247 -1.02 -5.47 2.81
CA GLU A 247 0.34 -5.08 3.17
C GLU A 247 0.80 -3.89 2.32
N GLU A 248 1.72 -3.10 2.85
CA GLU A 248 2.27 -1.94 2.15
C GLU A 248 3.50 -2.30 1.31
N ASP A 249 4.29 -3.29 1.74
CA ASP A 249 5.56 -3.65 1.13
C ASP A 249 5.49 -4.92 0.27
N SER A 250 6.05 -4.86 -0.93
CA SER A 250 6.14 -5.98 -1.88
C SER A 250 7.16 -7.07 -1.50
N VAL A 251 7.92 -6.88 -0.42
CA VAL A 251 8.98 -7.83 0.01
C VAL A 251 8.43 -9.23 0.30
N ALA A 252 7.19 -9.34 0.77
CA ALA A 252 6.53 -10.62 1.03
C ALA A 252 6.18 -11.40 -0.26
N LEU A 253 6.06 -10.73 -1.41
CA LEU A 253 5.66 -11.35 -2.67
C LEU A 253 6.73 -12.31 -3.23
N ALA A 254 8.01 -12.02 -3.00
CA ALA A 254 9.13 -12.81 -3.51
C ALA A 254 9.29 -14.20 -2.85
N GLN A 255 8.59 -14.48 -1.77
CA GLN A 255 8.69 -15.74 -1.01
C GLN A 255 7.61 -16.77 -1.34
N LYS A 256 6.67 -16.46 -2.24
CA LYS A 256 5.56 -17.35 -2.58
C LYS A 256 6.00 -18.42 -3.58
N SER A 257 5.75 -19.69 -3.26
CA SER A 257 6.05 -20.88 -4.09
C SER A 257 5.20 -20.90 -5.36
N TRP A 258 5.81 -21.24 -6.49
CA TRP A 258 5.24 -21.20 -7.84
C TRP A 258 4.86 -22.59 -8.42
N GLN A 259 4.46 -23.55 -7.68
CA GLN A 259 4.05 -24.84 -8.26
C GLN A 259 2.63 -24.74 -8.82
N LEU A 260 2.43 -25.17 -10.08
CA LEU A 260 1.09 -25.25 -10.67
C LEU A 260 0.18 -26.15 -9.82
N MET A 261 -1.06 -25.71 -9.64
CA MET A 261 -2.05 -26.43 -8.86
C MET A 261 -3.12 -27.03 -9.79
N GLN A 262 -3.26 -28.36 -9.76
CA GLN A 262 -4.35 -29.03 -10.49
C GLN A 262 -5.71 -28.71 -9.85
N GLY A 263 -6.77 -28.65 -10.66
CA GLY A 263 -8.12 -28.33 -10.19
C GLY A 263 -8.35 -26.84 -9.88
N LYS A 264 -7.35 -25.97 -10.18
CA LYS A 264 -7.45 -24.54 -10.08
C LYS A 264 -6.98 -23.83 -11.35
N ILE A 265 -7.45 -22.62 -11.55
CA ILE A 265 -6.93 -21.71 -12.57
C ILE A 265 -5.62 -21.09 -12.07
N ASN A 266 -4.55 -21.33 -12.81
CA ASN A 266 -3.21 -20.83 -12.45
C ASN A 266 -3.01 -19.44 -13.04
N VAL A 267 -2.89 -18.45 -12.17
CA VAL A 267 -2.76 -17.05 -12.52
C VAL A 267 -1.35 -16.55 -12.20
N ALA A 268 -0.60 -16.16 -13.23
CA ALA A 268 0.72 -15.56 -13.09
C ALA A 268 0.61 -14.03 -13.11
N VAL A 269 0.98 -13.36 -12.01
CA VAL A 269 1.22 -11.92 -11.99
C VAL A 269 2.70 -11.69 -12.34
N VAL A 270 2.94 -10.93 -13.40
CA VAL A 270 4.32 -10.67 -13.87
C VAL A 270 5.01 -9.75 -12.88
N MET A 271 6.14 -10.22 -12.31
CA MET A 271 6.93 -9.46 -11.36
C MET A 271 7.73 -8.37 -12.09
N LEU A 272 7.21 -7.16 -12.10
CA LEU A 272 7.88 -5.98 -12.66
C LEU A 272 8.83 -5.38 -11.60
N GLN A 273 9.89 -4.70 -12.05
CA GLN A 273 10.85 -4.04 -11.16
C GLN A 273 10.20 -2.90 -10.37
N HIS A 274 9.32 -2.13 -11.02
CA HIS A 274 8.62 -1.00 -10.42
C HIS A 274 7.13 -1.31 -10.20
N LEU A 275 6.81 -2.57 -9.89
CA LEU A 275 5.45 -3.02 -9.60
C LEU A 275 4.79 -2.10 -8.57
N SER A 276 3.59 -1.64 -8.88
CA SER A 276 2.78 -0.77 -8.01
C SER A 276 1.36 -1.30 -7.87
N ASN A 277 0.69 -0.94 -6.76
CA ASN A 277 -0.68 -1.33 -6.46
C ASN A 277 -0.92 -2.86 -6.52
N TYR A 278 0.02 -3.64 -5.99
CA TYR A 278 -0.09 -5.12 -6.00
C TYR A 278 -1.27 -5.62 -5.16
N THR A 279 -1.85 -4.80 -4.30
CA THR A 279 -3.09 -5.10 -3.58
C THR A 279 -4.29 -5.33 -4.51
N ASP A 280 -4.21 -4.93 -5.79
CA ASP A 280 -5.22 -5.28 -6.80
C ASP A 280 -5.47 -6.78 -6.92
N PHE A 281 -4.52 -7.62 -6.52
CA PHE A 281 -4.58 -9.08 -6.68
C PHE A 281 -5.04 -9.81 -5.42
N ASP A 282 -5.22 -9.13 -4.30
CA ASP A 282 -5.55 -9.75 -3.00
C ASP A 282 -6.89 -10.48 -3.04
N ALA A 283 -7.89 -9.91 -3.70
CA ALA A 283 -9.20 -10.55 -3.88
C ALA A 283 -9.08 -11.85 -4.71
N LEU A 284 -8.34 -11.79 -5.81
CA LEU A 284 -8.15 -12.93 -6.71
C LEU A 284 -7.31 -14.04 -6.06
N GLU A 285 -6.29 -13.69 -5.26
CA GLU A 285 -5.47 -14.65 -4.51
C GLU A 285 -6.30 -15.45 -3.50
N ARG A 286 -7.41 -14.87 -3.02
CA ARG A 286 -8.30 -15.51 -2.03
C ARG A 286 -9.46 -16.25 -2.66
N ASP A 287 -9.66 -16.12 -3.96
CA ASP A 287 -10.68 -16.88 -4.65
C ASP A 287 -10.31 -18.37 -4.65
N PRO A 288 -11.17 -19.26 -4.11
CA PRO A 288 -10.84 -20.69 -4.03
C PRO A 288 -10.63 -21.38 -5.37
N ARG A 289 -11.12 -20.77 -6.46
CA ARG A 289 -10.96 -21.25 -7.83
C ARG A 289 -9.57 -20.99 -8.41
N VAL A 290 -8.80 -20.09 -7.77
CA VAL A 290 -7.55 -19.55 -8.31
C VAL A 290 -6.35 -20.07 -7.52
N HIS A 291 -5.25 -20.27 -8.22
CA HIS A 291 -3.90 -20.34 -7.67
C HIS A 291 -3.08 -19.20 -8.27
N LEU A 292 -2.86 -18.14 -7.48
CA LEU A 292 -2.13 -16.96 -7.91
C LEU A 292 -0.67 -17.02 -7.43
N PHE A 293 0.25 -16.71 -8.31
CA PHE A 293 1.68 -16.61 -8.02
C PHE A 293 2.33 -15.45 -8.77
N TYR A 294 3.43 -14.95 -8.23
CA TYR A 294 4.21 -13.87 -8.83
C TYR A 294 5.47 -14.43 -9.45
N THR A 295 5.78 -14.05 -10.70
CA THR A 295 6.93 -14.57 -11.40
C THR A 295 7.48 -13.62 -12.47
N ASN A 296 8.80 -13.68 -12.68
CA ASN A 296 9.49 -13.15 -13.87
C ASN A 296 10.23 -14.26 -14.62
N ASN A 297 9.88 -15.51 -14.37
CA ASN A 297 10.45 -16.67 -15.04
C ASN A 297 9.63 -17.03 -16.30
N VAL A 298 10.32 -17.17 -17.43
CA VAL A 298 9.73 -17.46 -18.74
C VAL A 298 8.95 -18.79 -18.76
N ASP A 299 9.47 -19.81 -18.07
CA ASP A 299 8.85 -21.13 -18.03
C ASP A 299 7.54 -21.13 -17.23
N ASP A 300 7.47 -20.34 -16.17
CA ASP A 300 6.29 -20.21 -15.33
C ASP A 300 5.18 -19.43 -16.06
N ILE A 301 5.57 -18.31 -16.71
CA ILE A 301 4.66 -17.51 -17.54
C ILE A 301 4.02 -18.38 -18.63
N SER A 302 4.83 -19.24 -19.27
CA SER A 302 4.37 -20.10 -20.39
C SER A 302 3.36 -21.17 -19.98
N LYS A 303 3.25 -21.48 -18.68
CA LYS A 303 2.35 -22.52 -18.15
C LYS A 303 1.10 -21.96 -17.48
N ALA A 304 1.01 -20.64 -17.32
CA ALA A 304 -0.13 -20.00 -16.70
C ALA A 304 -1.38 -20.04 -17.59
N ASP A 305 -2.55 -20.16 -16.98
CA ASP A 305 -3.83 -20.03 -17.66
C ASP A 305 -4.17 -18.56 -17.93
N ILE A 306 -3.86 -17.71 -16.95
CA ILE A 306 -4.06 -16.27 -17.01
C ILE A 306 -2.74 -15.58 -16.64
N ILE A 307 -2.35 -14.61 -17.43
CA ILE A 307 -1.18 -13.78 -17.21
C ILE A 307 -1.69 -12.36 -16.91
N ILE A 308 -1.29 -11.79 -15.77
CA ILE A 308 -1.63 -10.42 -15.40
C ILE A 308 -0.38 -9.56 -15.49
N LEU A 309 -0.47 -8.51 -16.29
CA LEU A 309 0.48 -7.40 -16.32
C LEU A 309 0.01 -6.35 -15.32
N PRO A 310 0.69 -6.18 -14.19
CA PRO A 310 0.26 -5.28 -13.12
C PRO A 310 0.54 -3.82 -13.44
N GLY A 311 0.07 -2.93 -12.56
CA GLY A 311 0.48 -1.54 -12.54
C GLY A 311 1.99 -1.38 -12.31
N THR A 312 2.56 -0.36 -12.93
CA THR A 312 3.97 -0.01 -12.74
C THR A 312 4.15 1.49 -12.61
N LYS A 313 5.17 1.91 -11.86
CA LYS A 313 5.57 3.31 -11.72
C LYS A 313 6.47 3.80 -12.84
N SER A 314 7.08 2.88 -13.61
CA SER A 314 8.01 3.20 -14.71
C SER A 314 7.75 2.27 -15.89
N THR A 315 6.75 2.65 -16.70
CA THR A 315 6.22 1.79 -17.78
C THR A 315 7.27 1.46 -18.82
N LEU A 316 8.03 2.45 -19.32
CA LEU A 316 9.04 2.23 -20.36
C LEU A 316 10.25 1.43 -19.84
N SER A 317 10.67 1.67 -18.62
CA SER A 317 11.77 0.91 -18.00
C SER A 317 11.40 -0.56 -17.84
N ASP A 318 10.20 -0.84 -17.31
CA ASP A 318 9.74 -2.21 -17.13
C ASP A 318 9.46 -2.92 -18.46
N LEU A 319 8.99 -2.19 -19.50
CA LEU A 319 8.84 -2.72 -20.84
C LEU A 319 10.20 -3.13 -21.44
N TYR A 320 11.21 -2.30 -21.25
CA TYR A 320 12.58 -2.62 -21.68
C TYR A 320 13.11 -3.89 -21.01
N GLU A 321 12.93 -4.01 -19.69
CA GLU A 321 13.36 -5.20 -18.94
C GLU A 321 12.57 -6.47 -19.34
N LEU A 322 11.25 -6.40 -19.55
CA LEU A 322 10.45 -7.51 -20.05
C LEU A 322 10.93 -8.03 -21.41
N ARG A 323 11.40 -7.12 -22.28
CA ARG A 323 11.97 -7.50 -23.57
C ARG A 323 13.36 -8.11 -23.43
N ARG A 324 14.17 -7.57 -22.53
CA ARG A 324 15.55 -8.02 -22.30
C ARG A 324 15.62 -9.41 -21.66
N ASN A 325 14.73 -9.70 -20.71
CA ASN A 325 14.72 -10.98 -19.98
C ASN A 325 13.88 -12.09 -20.65
N GLY A 326 13.25 -11.79 -21.80
CA GLY A 326 12.46 -12.77 -22.56
C GLY A 326 11.01 -12.93 -22.13
N CYS A 327 10.58 -12.31 -21.02
CA CYS A 327 9.19 -12.40 -20.54
C CYS A 327 8.19 -11.85 -21.57
N ALA A 328 8.53 -10.79 -22.31
CA ALA A 328 7.67 -10.23 -23.35
C ALA A 328 7.30 -11.29 -24.41
N GLN A 329 8.26 -12.06 -24.89
CA GLN A 329 8.05 -13.13 -25.86
C GLN A 329 7.29 -14.29 -25.26
N ALA A 330 7.55 -14.64 -23.99
CA ALA A 330 6.82 -15.69 -23.28
C ALA A 330 5.33 -15.36 -23.15
N ILE A 331 4.99 -14.12 -22.77
CA ILE A 331 3.61 -13.63 -22.64
C ILE A 331 2.88 -13.70 -23.99
N ILE A 332 3.51 -13.17 -25.07
CA ILE A 332 2.93 -13.18 -26.41
C ILE A 332 2.72 -14.62 -26.90
N LYS A 333 3.68 -15.50 -26.66
CA LYS A 333 3.59 -16.92 -27.05
C LYS A 333 2.49 -17.64 -26.28
N ALA A 334 2.46 -17.50 -24.94
CA ALA A 334 1.45 -18.12 -24.09
C ALA A 334 0.03 -17.67 -24.48
N HIS A 335 -0.14 -16.38 -24.81
CA HIS A 335 -1.44 -15.89 -25.31
C HIS A 335 -1.85 -16.56 -26.63
N ARG A 336 -0.94 -16.70 -27.58
CA ARG A 336 -1.20 -17.40 -28.85
C ARG A 336 -1.53 -18.88 -28.64
N GLU A 337 -1.01 -19.51 -27.60
CA GLU A 337 -1.26 -20.87 -27.18
C GLU A 337 -2.54 -21.03 -26.33
N GLY A 338 -3.24 -19.93 -26.02
CA GLY A 338 -4.57 -19.93 -25.40
C GLY A 338 -4.67 -19.37 -24.01
N ALA A 339 -3.58 -18.88 -23.41
CA ALA A 339 -3.63 -18.16 -22.14
C ALA A 339 -4.36 -16.83 -22.28
N SER A 340 -5.06 -16.41 -21.21
CA SER A 340 -5.62 -15.06 -21.12
C SER A 340 -4.55 -14.06 -20.68
N VAL A 341 -4.65 -12.82 -21.17
CA VAL A 341 -3.80 -11.70 -20.72
C VAL A 341 -4.67 -10.54 -20.29
N LEU A 342 -4.47 -10.10 -19.05
CA LEU A 342 -5.08 -8.90 -18.46
C LEU A 342 -4.00 -7.87 -18.14
N GLY A 343 -4.15 -6.63 -18.61
CA GLY A 343 -3.30 -5.52 -18.20
C GLY A 343 -4.05 -4.54 -17.30
N ILE A 344 -3.43 -4.13 -16.19
CA ILE A 344 -3.99 -3.13 -15.28
C ILE A 344 -3.06 -1.92 -15.25
N CYS A 345 -3.60 -0.73 -15.47
CA CYS A 345 -2.90 0.56 -15.43
C CYS A 345 -1.64 0.55 -16.32
N GLY A 346 -0.43 0.62 -15.77
CA GLY A 346 0.80 0.48 -16.55
C GLY A 346 0.86 -0.82 -17.34
N GLY A 347 0.36 -1.93 -16.78
CA GLY A 347 0.23 -3.21 -17.49
C GLY A 347 -0.65 -3.13 -18.74
N TYR A 348 -1.74 -2.37 -18.69
CA TYR A 348 -2.58 -2.08 -19.84
C TYR A 348 -1.82 -1.32 -20.93
N GLN A 349 -1.01 -0.31 -20.52
CA GLN A 349 -0.15 0.45 -21.42
C GLN A 349 0.91 -0.45 -22.10
N LEU A 350 1.52 -1.37 -21.36
CA LEU A 350 2.50 -2.34 -21.88
C LEU A 350 1.93 -3.22 -23.00
N MET A 351 0.63 -3.53 -22.95
CA MET A 351 -0.04 -4.39 -23.96
C MET A 351 -0.21 -3.73 -25.33
N GLY A 352 -0.05 -2.41 -25.42
CA GLY A 352 -0.25 -1.62 -26.64
C GLY A 352 0.75 -1.94 -27.75
N MET A 353 0.54 -1.25 -28.88
CA MET A 353 1.48 -1.27 -30.01
C MET A 353 2.73 -0.46 -29.70
N GLU A 354 2.57 0.64 -29.00
CA GLU A 354 3.66 1.57 -28.66
C GLU A 354 3.36 2.33 -27.36
N VAL A 355 4.43 2.61 -26.60
CA VAL A 355 4.42 3.50 -25.44
C VAL A 355 5.44 4.62 -25.69
N CYS A 356 5.02 5.87 -25.57
CA CYS A 356 5.80 7.09 -25.84
C CYS A 356 5.88 7.96 -24.59
N ASP A 357 7.08 8.49 -24.30
CA ASP A 357 7.34 9.50 -23.26
C ASP A 357 8.21 10.64 -23.81
N PRO A 358 7.72 11.45 -24.75
CA PRO A 358 8.50 12.46 -25.43
C PRO A 358 8.99 13.59 -24.52
N HIS A 359 8.51 13.66 -23.29
CA HIS A 359 8.86 14.69 -22.32
C HIS A 359 9.60 14.13 -21.10
N HIS A 360 9.96 12.83 -21.10
CA HIS A 360 10.73 12.17 -20.04
C HIS A 360 10.11 12.27 -18.65
N PHE A 361 8.80 12.05 -18.55
CA PHE A 361 8.08 12.07 -17.27
C PHE A 361 8.43 10.86 -16.39
N GLU A 362 8.72 9.70 -17.01
CA GLU A 362 9.03 8.46 -16.30
C GLU A 362 10.51 8.03 -16.38
N GLY A 363 11.31 8.63 -17.27
CA GLY A 363 12.73 8.26 -17.44
C GLY A 363 13.32 8.73 -18.76
N ASP A 364 14.48 8.16 -19.16
CA ASP A 364 15.26 8.63 -20.31
C ASP A 364 14.88 7.97 -21.66
N ILE A 365 13.84 7.15 -21.70
CA ILE A 365 13.42 6.42 -22.90
C ILE A 365 12.26 7.16 -23.57
N ASP A 366 12.49 7.68 -24.80
CA ASP A 366 11.47 8.42 -25.55
C ASP A 366 10.28 7.55 -25.95
N ARG A 367 10.53 6.32 -26.41
CA ARG A 367 9.50 5.39 -26.85
C ARG A 367 10.01 3.96 -27.02
N LEU A 368 9.08 3.01 -26.85
CA LEU A 368 9.33 1.60 -27.13
C LEU A 368 8.09 0.96 -27.78
N PRO A 369 8.27 -0.03 -28.67
CA PRO A 369 7.16 -0.88 -29.09
C PRO A 369 6.61 -1.63 -27.87
N GLY A 370 5.29 -1.61 -27.67
CA GLY A 370 4.59 -2.40 -26.67
C GLY A 370 4.61 -3.90 -26.98
N LEU A 371 3.79 -4.69 -26.29
CA LEU A 371 3.68 -6.13 -26.55
C LEU A 371 2.88 -6.46 -27.82
N GLY A 372 2.14 -5.49 -28.37
CA GLY A 372 1.32 -5.66 -29.58
C GLY A 372 0.11 -6.57 -29.38
N LEU A 373 -0.39 -6.69 -28.15
CA LEU A 373 -1.55 -7.50 -27.80
C LEU A 373 -2.86 -6.73 -27.97
N LEU A 374 -2.82 -5.42 -27.76
CA LEU A 374 -3.95 -4.51 -27.95
C LEU A 374 -3.60 -3.46 -29.02
N PRO A 375 -4.53 -3.13 -29.94
CA PRO A 375 -4.31 -2.09 -30.94
C PRO A 375 -4.52 -0.69 -30.35
N ILE A 376 -3.66 -0.32 -29.42
CA ILE A 376 -3.65 0.97 -28.72
C ILE A 376 -2.24 1.57 -28.70
N THR A 377 -2.17 2.87 -28.56
CA THR A 377 -0.93 3.62 -28.30
C THR A 377 -1.10 4.43 -27.03
N THR A 378 -0.07 4.48 -26.21
CA THR A 378 -0.03 5.31 -24.99
C THR A 378 1.03 6.39 -25.14
N THR A 379 0.67 7.64 -24.87
CA THR A 379 1.61 8.75 -24.76
C THR A 379 1.57 9.31 -23.35
N MET A 380 2.74 9.31 -22.68
CA MET A 380 2.86 9.91 -21.35
C MET A 380 2.69 11.42 -21.46
N ASN A 381 1.82 11.96 -20.64
CA ASN A 381 1.60 13.39 -20.46
C ASN A 381 1.81 13.75 -18.98
N GLY A 382 2.10 15.02 -18.70
CA GLY A 382 2.36 15.47 -17.33
C GLY A 382 1.13 15.48 -16.42
N GLU A 383 -0.05 15.15 -16.93
CA GLU A 383 -1.30 15.16 -16.19
C GLU A 383 -1.55 13.80 -15.54
N LYS A 384 -1.59 13.79 -14.21
CA LYS A 384 -1.95 12.61 -13.44
C LYS A 384 -3.46 12.59 -13.21
N ARG A 385 -4.11 11.50 -13.61
CA ARG A 385 -5.52 11.23 -13.30
C ARG A 385 -5.60 10.43 -12.02
N THR A 386 -6.34 10.94 -11.04
CA THR A 386 -6.58 10.26 -9.77
C THR A 386 -8.04 10.44 -9.42
N ARG A 387 -8.82 9.35 -9.30
CA ARG A 387 -10.23 9.41 -8.92
C ARG A 387 -10.78 8.02 -8.60
N GLN A 388 -11.82 7.99 -7.79
CA GLN A 388 -12.68 6.82 -7.68
C GLN A 388 -13.61 6.75 -8.89
N VAL A 389 -13.91 5.54 -9.35
CA VAL A 389 -14.78 5.28 -10.50
C VAL A 389 -15.78 4.19 -10.18
N LYS A 390 -16.92 4.24 -10.87
CA LYS A 390 -17.90 3.17 -10.88
C LYS A 390 -18.16 2.77 -12.33
N CYS A 391 -18.27 1.47 -12.58
CA CYS A 391 -18.50 0.90 -13.90
C CYS A 391 -19.51 -0.26 -13.82
N ASP A 392 -19.78 -0.92 -14.95
CA ASP A 392 -20.73 -2.04 -15.05
C ASP A 392 -20.38 -3.23 -14.13
N TYR A 393 -19.10 -3.38 -13.79
CA TYR A 393 -18.62 -4.47 -12.92
C TYR A 393 -18.67 -4.11 -11.43
N GLY A 394 -18.69 -2.82 -11.07
CA GLY A 394 -18.67 -2.33 -9.70
C GLY A 394 -17.84 -1.06 -9.53
N THR A 395 -17.12 -0.96 -8.41
CA THR A 395 -16.33 0.21 -8.05
C THR A 395 -14.83 -0.08 -8.17
N GLY A 396 -14.06 0.98 -8.40
CA GLY A 396 -12.60 0.95 -8.43
C GLY A 396 -12.04 2.35 -8.39
N TYR A 397 -10.79 2.51 -8.82
CA TYR A 397 -10.16 3.83 -8.90
C TYR A 397 -9.13 3.87 -10.02
N GLU A 398 -8.91 5.06 -10.57
CA GLU A 398 -7.87 5.35 -11.55
C GLU A 398 -6.74 6.14 -10.89
N ILE A 399 -5.50 5.72 -11.09
CA ILE A 399 -4.29 6.48 -10.76
C ILE A 399 -3.27 6.21 -11.86
N HIS A 400 -3.22 7.06 -12.88
CA HIS A 400 -2.28 6.88 -13.98
C HIS A 400 -1.81 8.20 -14.57
N MET A 401 -0.72 8.14 -15.30
CA MET A 401 -0.24 9.15 -16.24
C MET A 401 -0.36 8.59 -17.65
N GLY A 402 -0.42 9.48 -18.61
CA GLY A 402 -0.52 9.10 -20.02
C GLY A 402 -1.96 8.99 -20.53
N GLU A 403 -2.07 9.17 -21.82
CA GLU A 403 -3.30 9.05 -22.59
C GLU A 403 -3.17 7.87 -23.55
N THR A 404 -4.16 6.98 -23.51
CA THR A 404 -4.22 5.80 -24.38
C THR A 404 -5.36 5.95 -25.37
N ILE A 405 -5.02 5.79 -26.64
CA ILE A 405 -5.96 5.88 -27.77
C ILE A 405 -5.84 4.64 -28.67
N PRO A 406 -6.87 4.31 -29.47
CA PRO A 406 -6.75 3.27 -30.50
C PRO A 406 -5.61 3.59 -31.48
N PHE A 407 -4.89 2.55 -31.89
CA PHE A 407 -3.78 2.66 -32.84
C PHE A 407 -4.30 2.72 -34.30
N GLY A 408 -3.93 3.76 -35.04
CA GLY A 408 -4.38 3.94 -36.42
C GLY A 408 -5.92 3.93 -36.54
N ASP A 409 -6.45 3.14 -37.48
CA ASP A 409 -7.89 3.04 -37.73
C ASP A 409 -8.58 1.96 -36.87
N ALA A 410 -7.94 1.47 -35.80
CA ALA A 410 -8.54 0.46 -34.93
C ALA A 410 -9.83 1.00 -34.27
N PRO A 411 -10.93 0.22 -34.28
CA PRO A 411 -12.17 0.66 -33.65
C PRO A 411 -12.02 0.73 -32.13
N ALA A 412 -12.67 1.72 -31.52
CA ALA A 412 -12.77 1.75 -30.06
C ALA A 412 -13.60 0.56 -29.57
N LYS A 413 -13.02 -0.23 -28.66
CA LYS A 413 -13.68 -1.38 -28.00
C LYS A 413 -13.42 -1.32 -26.51
N PRO A 414 -14.09 -0.41 -25.77
CA PRO A 414 -13.86 -0.27 -24.36
C PRO A 414 -14.20 -1.54 -23.57
N LEU A 415 -13.50 -1.76 -22.48
CA LEU A 415 -13.82 -2.85 -21.54
C LEU A 415 -15.11 -2.55 -20.79
N THR A 416 -15.30 -1.29 -20.41
CA THR A 416 -16.48 -0.84 -19.68
C THR A 416 -16.74 0.66 -19.92
N ILE A 417 -17.93 1.10 -19.55
CA ILE A 417 -18.31 2.52 -19.51
C ILE A 417 -18.41 2.93 -18.05
N LEU A 418 -17.81 4.05 -17.70
CA LEU A 418 -17.86 4.62 -16.37
C LEU A 418 -19.17 5.37 -16.15
N ASP A 419 -19.56 5.60 -14.90
CA ASP A 419 -20.79 6.28 -14.51
C ASP A 419 -20.84 7.75 -14.99
N ASP A 420 -19.69 8.37 -15.31
CA ASP A 420 -19.58 9.68 -15.92
C ASP A 420 -19.65 9.66 -17.49
N GLY A 421 -19.92 8.50 -18.08
CA GLY A 421 -20.08 8.29 -19.52
C GLY A 421 -18.77 8.08 -20.29
N ARG A 422 -17.61 8.12 -19.64
CA ARG A 422 -16.32 7.85 -20.29
C ARG A 422 -16.11 6.35 -20.50
N SER A 423 -15.37 6.03 -21.54
CA SER A 423 -14.91 4.68 -21.81
C SER A 423 -13.62 4.38 -21.04
N ASP A 424 -13.48 3.16 -20.51
CA ASP A 424 -12.24 2.65 -19.94
C ASP A 424 -11.83 1.34 -20.60
N GLY A 425 -10.51 1.21 -20.73
CA GLY A 425 -9.86 -0.01 -21.18
C GLY A 425 -10.03 -0.34 -22.67
N TYR A 426 -9.58 -1.55 -23.02
CA TYR A 426 -9.72 -2.10 -24.37
C TYR A 426 -9.88 -3.62 -24.33
N VAL A 427 -10.78 -4.17 -25.15
CA VAL A 427 -11.02 -5.61 -25.28
C VAL A 427 -10.81 -6.05 -26.71
N VAL A 428 -9.92 -7.01 -26.94
CA VAL A 428 -9.78 -7.73 -28.21
C VAL A 428 -10.63 -8.99 -28.19
N SER A 429 -10.62 -9.70 -27.08
CA SER A 429 -11.40 -10.93 -26.85
C SER A 429 -11.58 -11.18 -25.35
N ASP A 430 -12.37 -12.20 -24.98
CA ASP A 430 -12.51 -12.60 -23.57
C ASP A 430 -11.20 -13.09 -22.93
N LYS A 431 -10.16 -13.33 -23.75
CA LYS A 431 -8.82 -13.73 -23.32
C LYS A 431 -7.77 -12.62 -23.44
N CYS A 432 -8.13 -11.42 -23.92
CA CYS A 432 -7.17 -10.32 -24.07
C CYS A 432 -7.86 -8.98 -23.84
N MET A 433 -7.56 -8.37 -22.70
CA MET A 433 -8.17 -7.11 -22.28
C MET A 433 -7.25 -6.33 -21.36
N GLY A 434 -7.49 -5.04 -21.25
CA GLY A 434 -6.78 -4.15 -20.32
C GLY A 434 -7.63 -2.99 -19.85
N THR A 435 -7.30 -2.41 -18.71
CA THR A 435 -8.06 -1.36 -18.03
C THR A 435 -7.13 -0.45 -17.21
N TYR A 436 -7.56 0.78 -16.99
CA TYR A 436 -6.93 1.68 -16.02
C TYR A 436 -7.46 1.50 -14.59
N ILE A 437 -8.55 0.74 -14.41
CA ILE A 437 -9.25 0.61 -13.14
C ILE A 437 -8.48 -0.32 -12.20
N HIS A 438 -7.90 0.25 -11.15
CA HIS A 438 -7.43 -0.49 -9.98
C HIS A 438 -8.62 -0.93 -9.12
N GLY A 439 -8.47 -2.08 -8.42
CA GLY A 439 -9.55 -2.67 -7.63
C GLY A 439 -10.67 -3.29 -8.48
N ILE A 440 -10.50 -3.41 -9.81
CA ILE A 440 -11.49 -4.08 -10.66
C ILE A 440 -11.65 -5.56 -10.27
N LEU A 441 -10.58 -6.19 -9.81
CA LEU A 441 -10.58 -7.59 -9.33
C LEU A 441 -11.24 -7.77 -7.96
N ASP A 442 -11.57 -6.68 -7.24
CA ASP A 442 -12.38 -6.74 -6.01
C ASP A 442 -13.86 -7.04 -6.32
N ASN A 443 -14.25 -6.90 -7.59
CA ASN A 443 -15.63 -7.06 -8.04
C ASN A 443 -15.85 -8.48 -8.61
N ALA A 444 -16.67 -9.27 -7.93
CA ALA A 444 -16.95 -10.66 -8.27
C ALA A 444 -17.42 -10.84 -9.74
N ALA A 445 -18.22 -9.91 -10.26
CA ALA A 445 -18.70 -9.96 -11.65
C ALA A 445 -17.56 -9.88 -12.68
N PHE A 446 -16.52 -9.09 -12.41
CA PHE A 446 -15.35 -9.03 -13.28
C PHE A 446 -14.47 -10.29 -13.15
N VAL A 447 -14.28 -10.76 -11.91
CA VAL A 447 -13.54 -12.02 -11.66
C VAL A 447 -14.21 -13.18 -12.37
N ASP A 448 -15.52 -13.33 -12.29
CA ASP A 448 -16.28 -14.39 -12.99
C ASP A 448 -16.11 -14.30 -14.52
N LYS A 449 -16.13 -13.09 -15.09
CA LYS A 449 -15.82 -12.87 -16.52
C LYS A 449 -14.39 -13.31 -16.86
N LEU A 450 -13.40 -12.91 -16.04
CA LEU A 450 -11.99 -13.25 -16.27
C LEU A 450 -11.74 -14.75 -16.22
N LEU A 451 -12.40 -15.47 -15.30
CA LEU A 451 -12.23 -16.90 -15.10
C LEU A 451 -13.07 -17.76 -16.07
N SER A 452 -14.12 -17.20 -16.68
CA SER A 452 -15.08 -17.94 -17.51
C SER A 452 -14.45 -18.75 -18.66
N PRO A 453 -13.35 -18.31 -19.34
CA PRO A 453 -12.73 -19.12 -20.40
C PRO A 453 -12.05 -20.41 -19.92
N PHE A 454 -11.94 -20.60 -18.60
CA PHE A 454 -11.29 -21.75 -17.95
C PHE A 454 -12.23 -22.48 -16.96
N ALA A 455 -13.53 -22.31 -17.10
CA ALA A 455 -14.52 -22.91 -16.22
C ALA A 455 -14.43 -24.44 -16.13
N ASP A 456 -13.98 -25.08 -17.19
CA ASP A 456 -13.74 -26.52 -17.28
C ASP A 456 -12.58 -27.03 -16.40
N LYS A 457 -11.70 -26.16 -15.94
CA LYS A 457 -10.57 -26.48 -15.05
C LYS A 457 -10.92 -26.46 -13.56
N ILE A 458 -12.10 -25.95 -13.22
CA ILE A 458 -12.53 -25.76 -11.84
C ILE A 458 -13.32 -26.99 -11.39
N GLU A 459 -12.79 -27.73 -10.40
CA GLU A 459 -13.50 -28.91 -9.88
C GLU A 459 -14.71 -28.55 -8.99
N HIS A 460 -14.72 -27.36 -8.38
CA HIS A 460 -15.78 -26.90 -7.48
C HIS A 460 -16.15 -25.44 -7.78
N VAL A 461 -17.38 -25.23 -8.26
CA VAL A 461 -17.95 -23.88 -8.40
C VAL A 461 -18.44 -23.43 -7.02
N GLY A 462 -17.61 -22.68 -6.29
CA GLY A 462 -18.04 -21.97 -5.08
C GLY A 462 -18.90 -20.75 -5.41
N ALA A 463 -19.60 -20.22 -4.40
CA ALA A 463 -20.22 -18.90 -4.54
C ALA A 463 -19.18 -17.82 -4.83
N ALA A 464 -19.58 -16.79 -5.56
CA ALA A 464 -18.71 -15.62 -5.82
C ALA A 464 -18.15 -15.06 -4.49
N PHE A 465 -16.84 -14.79 -4.48
CA PHE A 465 -16.16 -14.32 -3.27
C PHE A 465 -16.45 -12.84 -3.04
N ASP A 466 -17.11 -12.53 -1.92
CA ASP A 466 -17.34 -11.14 -1.50
C ASP A 466 -16.13 -10.60 -0.75
N TYR A 467 -15.25 -9.92 -1.48
CA TYR A 467 -14.02 -9.38 -0.92
C TYR A 467 -14.27 -8.27 0.10
N GLN A 468 -15.30 -7.44 -0.08
CA GLN A 468 -15.63 -6.37 0.87
C GLN A 468 -16.10 -6.94 2.22
N ALA A 469 -16.98 -7.91 2.20
CA ALA A 469 -17.40 -8.61 3.42
C ALA A 469 -16.24 -9.34 4.09
N PHE A 470 -15.33 -9.92 3.29
CA PHE A 470 -14.10 -10.54 3.80
C PHE A 470 -13.21 -9.51 4.51
N LYS A 471 -12.93 -8.34 3.93
CA LYS A 471 -12.12 -7.28 4.57
C LYS A 471 -12.71 -6.84 5.91
N GLU A 472 -14.01 -6.58 5.96
CA GLU A 472 -14.70 -6.18 7.21
C GLU A 472 -14.51 -7.26 8.30
N GLN A 473 -14.64 -8.54 7.93
CA GLN A 473 -14.39 -9.65 8.87
C GLN A 473 -12.92 -9.69 9.33
N GLN A 474 -11.96 -9.39 8.45
CA GLN A 474 -10.54 -9.37 8.84
C GLN A 474 -10.23 -8.24 9.82
N TYR A 475 -10.81 -7.04 9.64
CA TYR A 475 -10.67 -5.95 10.60
C TYR A 475 -11.25 -6.32 11.97
N ASP A 476 -12.40 -6.99 12.02
CA ASP A 476 -12.99 -7.45 13.28
C ASP A 476 -12.14 -8.52 13.96
N LYS A 477 -11.61 -9.50 13.21
CA LYS A 477 -10.68 -10.50 13.72
C LYS A 477 -9.41 -9.86 14.27
N LEU A 478 -8.85 -8.86 13.57
CA LEU A 478 -7.66 -8.14 14.01
C LEU A 478 -7.92 -7.38 15.31
N ALA A 479 -9.03 -6.66 15.41
CA ALA A 479 -9.42 -5.96 16.62
C ALA A 479 -9.60 -6.93 17.81
N ALA A 480 -10.28 -8.06 17.59
CA ALA A 480 -10.47 -9.10 18.61
C ALA A 480 -9.12 -9.72 19.05
N HIS A 481 -8.21 -9.97 18.09
CA HIS A 481 -6.88 -10.48 18.40
C HIS A 481 -6.09 -9.50 19.27
N VAL A 482 -6.04 -8.21 18.91
CA VAL A 482 -5.31 -7.20 19.69
C VAL A 482 -5.94 -7.01 21.07
N ARG A 483 -7.28 -6.97 21.19
CA ARG A 483 -7.98 -6.89 22.50
C ARG A 483 -7.61 -8.05 23.43
N LYS A 484 -7.37 -9.23 22.90
CA LYS A 484 -7.03 -10.41 23.70
C LYS A 484 -5.63 -10.33 24.34
N TYR A 485 -4.68 -9.65 23.68
CA TYR A 485 -3.28 -9.69 24.06
C TYR A 485 -2.70 -8.34 24.48
N VAL A 486 -3.47 -7.27 24.38
CA VAL A 486 -3.09 -5.91 24.77
C VAL A 486 -4.07 -5.39 25.83
N ASP A 487 -3.54 -4.75 26.85
CA ASP A 487 -4.32 -4.11 27.93
C ASP A 487 -4.97 -2.82 27.40
N ILE A 488 -6.14 -2.98 26.81
CA ILE A 488 -6.89 -1.89 26.19
C ILE A 488 -7.36 -0.87 27.23
N ASP A 489 -7.77 -1.33 28.43
CA ASP A 489 -8.21 -0.43 29.50
C ASP A 489 -7.08 0.49 29.97
N LYS A 490 -5.86 -0.02 30.06
CA LYS A 490 -4.68 0.77 30.39
C LYS A 490 -4.34 1.78 29.29
N ILE A 491 -4.55 1.42 28.03
CA ILE A 491 -4.39 2.37 26.91
C ILE A 491 -5.43 3.48 27.02
N TYR A 492 -6.70 3.17 27.27
CA TYR A 492 -7.71 4.19 27.49
C TYR A 492 -7.40 5.11 28.66
N HIS A 493 -6.83 4.57 29.74
CA HIS A 493 -6.39 5.38 30.88
C HIS A 493 -5.28 6.35 30.46
N ILE A 494 -4.25 5.86 29.75
CA ILE A 494 -3.16 6.70 29.22
C ILE A 494 -3.70 7.84 28.34
N LEU A 495 -4.61 7.54 27.42
CA LEU A 495 -5.16 8.52 26.48
C LEU A 495 -6.17 9.49 27.11
N SER A 496 -6.52 9.30 28.38
CA SER A 496 -7.50 10.09 29.10
C SER A 496 -6.90 11.02 30.15
N ASP A 497 -5.62 10.83 30.46
CA ASP A 497 -4.85 11.62 31.43
C ASP A 497 -4.36 12.94 30.84
#